data_3f24e9c86da3b3f7ba04d0a7384053ea
#
_entry.id   3f24e9c86da3b3f7ba04d0a7384053ea
#
_cell.length_a   1.000
_cell.length_b   1.000
_cell.length_c   1.000
_cell.angle_alpha   90.00
_cell.angle_beta   90.00
_cell.angle_gamma   90.00
#
_symmetry.space_group_name_H-M   'P 1'
#
loop_
_entity.id
_entity.type
_entity.pdbx_description
1 polymer ?
#
loop_
_entity_poly.entity_id
_entity_poly.type
_entity_poly.pdbx_seq_one_letter_code
_entity_poly.pdbx_strand_id
1 'polypeptide(L)'
;MGAYWNRIERAPSEFDPGDLDWQVDAAQRAGKQIVLCVGPLKTFGYPEFFVPAHHLEKPLREGILVQPATHQALLAAALAFVTWIVERYKGRAAIVAWQVEHEAVDPLGVEHSWRLSAGWVKQEVDAVRKADPTRPVVMNGFLPTSTPVRLQQWWSTRDQGDSLSVAQQLADVVGIDYYPRHALLSLGSTTLYLQGEHVRGNQRRRKELFSWAHGAGKRLVVTEGQAEPWEAVTVPPNPPGRSMYSCPPEQMIENYNRCIGWARDANSSLDAYIFWGAEYWIARQRSGDSRYLDAVARILSESSYS
;
A
#
# COMPACT_ATOMS: atom_id res chain seq x y z
N MET A 1 2.60 7.76 3.79
CA MET A 1 2.30 8.25 5.17
C MET A 1 0.83 8.01 5.43
N GLY A 2 0.41 7.60 6.64
CA GLY A 2 -0.98 7.23 6.95
C GLY A 2 -1.64 8.13 7.98
N ALA A 3 -2.89 8.52 7.71
CA ALA A 3 -3.77 9.17 8.67
C ALA A 3 -4.58 8.08 9.42
N TYR A 4 -4.03 7.56 10.48
CA TYR A 4 -4.62 6.46 11.25
C TYR A 4 -5.81 6.95 12.08
N TRP A 5 -7.03 6.60 11.68
CA TRP A 5 -8.26 7.15 12.23
C TRP A 5 -8.38 6.98 13.75
N ASN A 6 -8.20 5.76 14.27
CA ASN A 6 -8.30 5.48 15.71
C ASN A 6 -7.17 6.12 16.56
N ARG A 7 -6.08 6.57 15.94
CA ARG A 7 -5.00 7.30 16.63
C ARG A 7 -5.26 8.79 16.64
N ILE A 8 -5.99 9.30 15.63
CA ILE A 8 -6.32 10.70 15.48
C ILE A 8 -7.63 11.04 16.19
N GLU A 9 -8.69 10.24 16.04
CA GLU A 9 -9.97 10.42 16.75
C GLU A 9 -10.01 9.50 17.97
N ARG A 10 -9.59 10.02 19.11
CA ARG A 10 -9.47 9.25 20.36
C ARG A 10 -10.82 9.07 21.08
N ALA A 11 -11.72 10.04 20.92
CA ALA A 11 -13.11 10.00 21.38
C ALA A 11 -14.01 10.66 20.32
N PRO A 12 -15.34 10.47 20.36
CA PRO A 12 -16.23 11.02 19.34
C PRO A 12 -16.02 12.51 19.11
N SER A 13 -15.61 12.87 17.89
CA SER A 13 -15.31 14.25 17.48
C SER A 13 -14.12 14.92 18.18
N GLU A 14 -13.30 14.17 18.90
CA GLU A 14 -12.06 14.66 19.52
C GLU A 14 -10.85 14.23 18.68
N PHE A 15 -10.35 15.16 17.88
CA PHE A 15 -9.23 14.91 16.96
C PHE A 15 -7.91 15.42 17.52
N ASP A 16 -6.91 14.53 17.57
CA ASP A 16 -5.52 14.85 17.92
C ASP A 16 -4.57 14.39 16.80
N PRO A 17 -4.29 15.22 15.80
CA PRO A 17 -3.40 14.89 14.70
C PRO A 17 -1.93 15.22 14.97
N GLY A 18 -1.50 15.46 16.22
CA GLY A 18 -0.18 15.98 16.55
C GLY A 18 0.97 15.17 15.95
N ASP A 19 0.90 13.84 15.97
CA ASP A 19 1.90 12.97 15.36
C ASP A 19 1.96 13.13 13.83
N LEU A 20 0.81 13.25 13.18
CA LEU A 20 0.72 13.45 11.74
C LEU A 20 1.20 14.85 11.35
N ASP A 21 0.83 15.88 12.11
CA ASP A 21 1.32 17.24 11.92
C ASP A 21 2.84 17.28 11.96
N TRP A 22 3.44 16.65 12.98
CA TRP A 22 4.89 16.57 13.12
C TRP A 22 5.56 15.90 11.92
N GLN A 23 5.00 14.79 11.44
CA GLN A 23 5.53 14.06 10.28
C GLN A 23 5.44 14.90 8.98
N VAL A 24 4.31 15.56 8.76
CA VAL A 24 4.11 16.44 7.59
C VAL A 24 5.07 17.63 7.64
N ASP A 25 5.24 18.24 8.81
CA ASP A 25 6.19 19.34 9.02
C ASP A 25 7.63 18.90 8.79
N ALA A 26 8.00 17.70 9.27
CA ALA A 26 9.34 17.16 9.06
C ALA A 26 9.64 16.93 7.58
N ALA A 27 8.70 16.34 6.84
CA ALA A 27 8.84 16.12 5.40
C ALA A 27 8.93 17.46 4.64
N GLN A 28 8.09 18.44 5.01
CA GLN A 28 8.11 19.77 4.38
C GLN A 28 9.44 20.48 4.62
N ARG A 29 9.97 20.45 5.85
CA ARG A 29 11.31 21.01 6.15
C ARG A 29 12.43 20.31 5.40
N ALA A 30 12.29 19.02 5.17
CA ALA A 30 13.25 18.21 4.41
C ALA A 30 13.09 18.33 2.88
N GLY A 31 12.12 19.10 2.39
CA GLY A 31 11.83 19.22 0.96
C GLY A 31 11.33 17.91 0.34
N LYS A 32 10.68 17.03 1.13
CA LYS A 32 10.19 15.73 0.68
C LYS A 32 8.70 15.76 0.37
N GLN A 33 8.31 14.98 -0.63
CA GLN A 33 6.91 14.81 -1.04
C GLN A 33 6.25 13.70 -0.25
N ILE A 34 4.95 13.84 -0.04
CA ILE A 34 4.11 12.89 0.69
C ILE A 34 2.94 12.47 -0.18
N VAL A 35 2.74 11.17 -0.33
CA VAL A 35 1.43 10.58 -0.63
C VAL A 35 0.79 10.28 0.73
N LEU A 36 -0.31 10.98 1.06
CA LEU A 36 -1.00 10.80 2.33
C LEU A 36 -2.18 9.85 2.15
N CYS A 37 -2.12 8.69 2.81
CA CYS A 37 -3.25 7.78 2.88
C CYS A 37 -4.25 8.32 3.89
N VAL A 38 -5.45 8.60 3.40
CA VAL A 38 -6.58 9.17 4.15
C VAL A 38 -7.72 8.18 4.30
N GLY A 39 -7.57 6.99 3.72
CA GLY A 39 -8.55 5.91 3.88
C GLY A 39 -8.69 5.54 5.34
N PRO A 40 -9.92 5.62 5.90
CA PRO A 40 -10.09 5.53 7.34
C PRO A 40 -10.11 4.10 7.87
N LEU A 41 -10.47 3.10 7.05
CA LEU A 41 -10.63 1.74 7.52
C LEU A 41 -9.37 0.91 7.33
N LYS A 42 -8.85 0.89 6.11
CA LYS A 42 -7.65 0.12 5.73
C LYS A 42 -6.53 1.08 5.36
N THR A 43 -5.63 1.32 6.28
CA THR A 43 -4.45 2.15 6.04
C THR A 43 -3.23 1.26 6.11
N PHE A 44 -2.22 1.49 5.27
CA PHE A 44 -0.98 0.72 5.33
C PHE A 44 -0.32 0.84 6.71
N GLY A 45 0.41 -0.18 7.07
CA GLY A 45 1.00 -0.34 8.39
C GLY A 45 0.19 -1.29 9.28
N TYR A 46 0.86 -1.84 10.27
CA TYR A 46 0.27 -2.79 11.17
C TYR A 46 -0.57 -2.09 12.26
N PRO A 47 -1.78 -2.49 12.61
CA PRO A 47 -2.49 -3.73 12.23
C PRO A 47 -3.37 -3.65 10.97
N GLU A 48 -3.25 -2.69 10.11
CA GLU A 48 -3.97 -2.42 8.87
C GLU A 48 -5.38 -1.84 9.03
N PHE A 49 -6.10 -2.12 10.13
CA PHE A 49 -7.44 -1.60 10.39
C PHE A 49 -7.43 -0.59 11.54
N PHE A 50 -7.93 0.60 11.25
CA PHE A 50 -7.80 1.74 12.16
C PHE A 50 -9.15 2.42 12.50
N VAL A 51 -10.23 1.66 12.52
CA VAL A 51 -11.54 2.17 12.91
C VAL A 51 -11.58 2.39 14.42
N PRO A 52 -11.96 3.60 14.91
CA PRO A 52 -12.15 3.82 16.33
C PRO A 52 -13.34 2.99 16.86
N ALA A 53 -13.14 2.37 18.04
CA ALA A 53 -14.13 1.45 18.61
C ALA A 53 -15.51 2.09 18.83
N HIS A 54 -15.56 3.41 19.09
CA HIS A 54 -16.81 4.11 19.32
C HIS A 54 -17.67 4.32 18.05
N HIS A 55 -17.12 4.07 16.85
CA HIS A 55 -17.88 4.04 15.60
C HIS A 55 -18.43 2.65 15.25
N LEU A 56 -18.10 1.64 16.04
CA LEU A 56 -18.55 0.27 15.86
C LEU A 56 -19.59 -0.07 16.96
N GLU A 57 -20.87 -0.18 16.61
CA GLU A 57 -21.88 -0.66 17.55
C GLU A 57 -21.59 -2.08 18.05
N LYS A 58 -21.00 -2.89 17.17
CA LYS A 58 -20.55 -4.26 17.44
C LYS A 58 -19.27 -4.51 16.63
N PRO A 59 -18.37 -5.39 17.11
CA PRO A 59 -17.23 -5.83 16.31
C PRO A 59 -17.69 -6.38 14.96
N LEU A 60 -17.00 -5.98 13.90
CA LEU A 60 -17.26 -6.51 12.56
C LEU A 60 -16.85 -7.98 12.50
N ARG A 61 -17.68 -8.79 11.85
CA ARG A 61 -17.38 -10.23 11.69
C ARG A 61 -16.26 -10.42 10.67
N GLU A 62 -15.42 -11.44 10.91
CA GLU A 62 -14.44 -11.85 9.93
C GLU A 62 -15.09 -12.18 8.58
N GLY A 63 -14.38 -11.83 7.50
CA GLY A 63 -14.87 -12.02 6.12
C GLY A 63 -16.01 -11.10 5.69
N ILE A 64 -16.43 -10.13 6.53
CA ILE A 64 -17.55 -9.25 6.18
C ILE A 64 -17.17 -8.34 5.00
N LEU A 65 -18.17 -8.09 4.15
CA LEU A 65 -18.12 -7.02 3.17
C LEU A 65 -18.74 -5.75 3.79
N VAL A 66 -17.90 -4.76 4.07
CA VAL A 66 -18.35 -3.44 4.54
C VAL A 66 -18.90 -2.67 3.35
N GLN A 67 -20.18 -2.29 3.42
CA GLN A 67 -20.86 -1.67 2.29
C GLN A 67 -21.87 -0.60 2.74
N PRO A 68 -22.14 0.42 1.90
CA PRO A 68 -22.99 1.55 2.24
C PRO A 68 -24.37 1.16 2.76
N ALA A 69 -25.00 0.15 2.17
CA ALA A 69 -26.37 -0.25 2.50
C ALA A 69 -26.53 -0.78 3.93
N THR A 70 -25.51 -1.43 4.47
CA THR A 70 -25.56 -2.11 5.77
C THR A 70 -24.75 -1.43 6.87
N HIS A 71 -23.89 -0.46 6.52
CA HIS A 71 -22.99 0.21 7.46
C HIS A 71 -23.08 1.73 7.32
N GLN A 72 -24.30 2.27 7.25
CA GLN A 72 -24.54 3.69 6.97
C GLN A 72 -23.89 4.64 7.99
N ALA A 73 -24.01 4.33 9.29
CA ALA A 73 -23.43 5.15 10.34
C ALA A 73 -21.90 5.18 10.25
N LEU A 74 -21.27 4.02 10.04
CA LEU A 74 -19.82 3.91 9.87
C LEU A 74 -19.38 4.67 8.63
N LEU A 75 -20.10 4.56 7.51
CA LEU A 75 -19.80 5.31 6.29
C LEU A 75 -19.85 6.82 6.53
N ALA A 76 -20.90 7.31 7.17
CA ALA A 76 -21.02 8.75 7.46
C ALA A 76 -19.85 9.25 8.30
N ALA A 77 -19.44 8.51 9.33
CA ALA A 77 -18.29 8.83 10.15
C ALA A 77 -16.99 8.78 9.37
N ALA A 78 -16.80 7.75 8.54
CA ALA A 78 -15.62 7.60 7.66
C ALA A 78 -15.48 8.78 6.68
N LEU A 79 -16.57 9.16 6.01
CA LEU A 79 -16.58 10.30 5.08
C LEU A 79 -16.33 11.64 5.80
N ALA A 80 -16.83 11.79 7.03
CA ALA A 80 -16.52 12.97 7.84
C ALA A 80 -15.04 13.05 8.19
N PHE A 81 -14.44 11.93 8.60
CA PHE A 81 -13.01 11.85 8.89
C PHE A 81 -12.15 12.13 7.64
N VAL A 82 -12.45 11.49 6.50
CA VAL A 82 -11.74 11.75 5.23
C VAL A 82 -11.80 13.23 4.87
N THR A 83 -12.99 13.81 4.94
CA THR A 83 -13.17 15.24 4.63
C THR A 83 -12.34 16.11 5.57
N TRP A 84 -12.36 15.83 6.87
CA TRP A 84 -11.63 16.58 7.88
C TRP A 84 -10.11 16.52 7.65
N ILE A 85 -9.55 15.33 7.37
CA ILE A 85 -8.13 15.16 7.08
C ILE A 85 -7.73 15.93 5.82
N VAL A 86 -8.49 15.77 4.73
CA VAL A 86 -8.16 16.43 3.46
C VAL A 86 -8.22 17.95 3.62
N GLU A 87 -9.28 18.50 4.24
CA GLU A 87 -9.40 19.93 4.49
C GLU A 87 -8.26 20.48 5.34
N ARG A 88 -7.82 19.74 6.37
CA ARG A 88 -6.71 20.13 7.22
C ARG A 88 -5.38 20.25 6.47
N TYR A 89 -5.13 19.29 5.57
CA TYR A 89 -3.80 19.15 4.96
C TYR A 89 -3.71 19.62 3.51
N LYS A 90 -4.80 19.96 2.84
CA LYS A 90 -4.77 20.41 1.43
C LYS A 90 -3.92 21.67 1.19
N GLY A 91 -3.69 22.50 2.21
CA GLY A 91 -2.79 23.65 2.13
C GLY A 91 -1.30 23.32 2.25
N ARG A 92 -0.94 22.06 2.54
CA ARG A 92 0.45 21.64 2.78
C ARG A 92 1.14 21.26 1.47
N ALA A 93 2.17 22.04 1.11
CA ALA A 93 2.88 21.86 -0.17
C ALA A 93 3.61 20.50 -0.29
N ALA A 94 3.99 19.90 0.84
CA ALA A 94 4.61 18.59 0.84
C ALA A 94 3.67 17.47 0.37
N ILE A 95 2.34 17.60 0.53
CA ILE A 95 1.39 16.59 0.10
C ILE A 95 1.12 16.74 -1.39
N VAL A 96 1.45 15.73 -2.16
CA VAL A 96 1.34 15.72 -3.62
C VAL A 96 0.18 14.85 -4.15
N ALA A 97 -0.32 13.93 -3.32
CA ALA A 97 -1.43 13.05 -3.68
C ALA A 97 -2.14 12.51 -2.43
N TRP A 98 -3.39 12.09 -2.60
CA TRP A 98 -4.20 11.44 -1.59
C TRP A 98 -4.35 9.96 -1.93
N GLN A 99 -3.96 9.06 -1.04
CA GLN A 99 -4.27 7.65 -1.19
C GLN A 99 -5.57 7.33 -0.45
N VAL A 100 -6.51 6.66 -1.14
CA VAL A 100 -7.77 6.21 -0.55
C VAL A 100 -7.67 4.72 -0.27
N GLU A 101 -7.67 4.38 1.01
CA GLU A 101 -7.53 3.03 1.53
C GLU A 101 -6.24 2.31 1.08
N HIS A 102 -5.98 1.16 1.66
CA HIS A 102 -4.90 0.26 1.28
C HIS A 102 -5.49 -1.09 0.90
N GLU A 103 -5.26 -1.56 -0.34
CA GLU A 103 -5.82 -2.84 -0.84
C GLU A 103 -7.30 -3.03 -0.47
N ALA A 104 -8.10 -1.99 -0.72
CA ALA A 104 -9.41 -1.77 -0.12
C ALA A 104 -10.37 -2.96 -0.21
N VAL A 105 -10.44 -3.61 -1.36
CA VAL A 105 -11.42 -4.68 -1.62
C VAL A 105 -10.84 -6.09 -1.48
N ASP A 106 -9.55 -6.21 -1.25
CA ASP A 106 -8.89 -7.48 -1.03
C ASP A 106 -9.03 -7.91 0.45
N PRO A 107 -9.23 -9.21 0.72
CA PRO A 107 -9.36 -9.73 2.09
C PRO A 107 -8.03 -9.96 2.79
N LEU A 108 -6.92 -9.63 2.14
CA LEU A 108 -5.56 -9.89 2.62
C LEU A 108 -5.16 -8.87 3.69
N GLY A 109 -5.81 -8.95 4.85
CA GLY A 109 -5.40 -8.23 6.05
C GLY A 109 -4.65 -9.15 7.01
N VAL A 110 -3.78 -8.58 7.85
CA VAL A 110 -3.02 -9.36 8.82
C VAL A 110 -3.87 -9.73 10.03
N GLU A 111 -4.71 -8.81 10.50
CA GLU A 111 -5.55 -9.03 11.69
C GLU A 111 -6.98 -9.44 11.37
N HIS A 112 -7.53 -8.91 10.27
CA HIS A 112 -8.91 -9.12 9.88
C HIS A 112 -9.04 -9.39 8.39
N SER A 113 -10.05 -10.18 8.01
CA SER A 113 -10.38 -10.48 6.62
C SER A 113 -11.51 -9.59 6.06
N TRP A 114 -11.69 -8.38 6.60
CA TRP A 114 -12.70 -7.43 6.14
C TRP A 114 -12.38 -6.94 4.74
N ARG A 115 -13.43 -6.76 3.96
CA ARG A 115 -13.33 -6.18 2.62
C ARG A 115 -14.24 -4.96 2.52
N LEU A 116 -13.81 -3.94 1.81
CA LEU A 116 -14.67 -2.82 1.48
C LEU A 116 -15.35 -3.08 0.13
N SER A 117 -16.59 -2.67 -0.01
CA SER A 117 -17.22 -2.70 -1.33
C SER A 117 -16.68 -1.59 -2.24
N ALA A 118 -16.63 -1.83 -3.54
CA ALA A 118 -16.27 -0.80 -4.52
C ALA A 118 -17.15 0.46 -4.41
N GLY A 119 -18.44 0.29 -4.04
CA GLY A 119 -19.36 1.40 -3.79
C GLY A 119 -19.03 2.22 -2.53
N TRP A 120 -18.43 1.58 -1.51
CA TRP A 120 -17.90 2.28 -0.33
C TRP A 120 -16.72 3.16 -0.74
N VAL A 121 -15.70 2.54 -1.32
CA VAL A 121 -14.46 3.21 -1.72
C VAL A 121 -14.73 4.34 -2.72
N LYS A 122 -15.69 4.16 -3.64
CA LYS A 122 -16.12 5.24 -4.54
C LYS A 122 -16.59 6.47 -3.79
N GLN A 123 -17.36 6.32 -2.70
CA GLN A 123 -17.84 7.45 -1.92
C GLN A 123 -16.69 8.17 -1.19
N GLU A 124 -15.69 7.44 -0.73
CA GLU A 124 -14.47 8.03 -0.15
C GLU A 124 -13.68 8.82 -1.19
N VAL A 125 -13.47 8.25 -2.39
CA VAL A 125 -12.83 8.95 -3.52
C VAL A 125 -13.59 10.22 -3.89
N ASP A 126 -14.92 10.15 -3.96
CA ASP A 126 -15.77 11.32 -4.25
C ASP A 126 -15.64 12.40 -3.15
N ALA A 127 -15.55 12.00 -1.88
CA ALA A 127 -15.33 12.91 -0.75
C ALA A 127 -13.95 13.60 -0.82
N VAL A 128 -12.88 12.85 -1.12
CA VAL A 128 -11.54 13.41 -1.34
C VAL A 128 -11.54 14.42 -2.46
N ARG A 129 -12.09 14.07 -3.63
CA ARG A 129 -12.14 14.97 -4.79
C ARG A 129 -12.98 16.21 -4.56
N LYS A 130 -14.04 16.10 -3.76
CA LYS A 130 -14.85 17.25 -3.36
C LYS A 130 -14.09 18.20 -2.43
N ALA A 131 -13.31 17.66 -1.49
CA ALA A 131 -12.54 18.45 -0.53
C ALA A 131 -11.27 19.06 -1.14
N ASP A 132 -10.61 18.32 -2.05
CA ASP A 132 -9.44 18.79 -2.82
C ASP A 132 -9.50 18.29 -4.28
N PRO A 133 -10.03 19.09 -5.20
CA PRO A 133 -10.08 18.73 -6.62
C PRO A 133 -8.74 18.89 -7.36
N THR A 134 -7.69 19.35 -6.68
CA THR A 134 -6.44 19.73 -7.32
C THR A 134 -5.38 18.61 -7.31
N ARG A 135 -5.41 17.75 -6.30
CA ARG A 135 -4.45 16.66 -6.16
C ARG A 135 -5.02 15.34 -6.65
N PRO A 136 -4.17 14.50 -7.27
CA PRO A 136 -4.60 13.20 -7.75
C PRO A 136 -4.93 12.25 -6.59
N VAL A 137 -5.90 11.37 -6.85
CA VAL A 137 -6.24 10.25 -5.99
C VAL A 137 -5.44 9.02 -6.40
N VAL A 138 -4.74 8.43 -5.45
CA VAL A 138 -4.01 7.17 -5.57
C VAL A 138 -4.85 6.07 -4.94
N MET A 139 -4.95 4.93 -5.60
CA MET A 139 -5.42 3.67 -4.99
C MET A 139 -4.47 2.57 -5.40
N ASN A 140 -4.25 1.63 -4.51
CA ASN A 140 -3.33 0.54 -4.73
C ASN A 140 -4.00 -0.83 -4.68
N GLY A 141 -3.28 -1.80 -5.19
CA GLY A 141 -3.66 -3.19 -5.11
C GLY A 141 -2.48 -4.12 -5.32
N PHE A 142 -2.61 -5.26 -4.69
CA PHE A 142 -1.63 -6.32 -4.77
C PHE A 142 -1.54 -6.91 -6.17
N LEU A 143 -0.33 -7.00 -6.70
CA LEU A 143 -0.04 -7.63 -7.98
C LEU A 143 0.42 -9.08 -7.75
N PRO A 144 -0.45 -10.09 -7.90
CA PRO A 144 -0.08 -11.47 -7.65
C PRO A 144 0.96 -11.96 -8.66
N THR A 145 2.06 -12.50 -8.16
CA THR A 145 3.18 -13.00 -8.95
C THR A 145 3.12 -14.51 -9.15
N SER A 146 2.25 -15.23 -8.40
CA SER A 146 2.06 -16.68 -8.54
C SER A 146 0.63 -17.06 -8.90
N THR A 147 0.47 -18.17 -9.63
CA THR A 147 -0.86 -18.67 -10.04
C THR A 147 -1.75 -19.04 -8.85
N PRO A 148 -1.27 -19.74 -7.80
CA PRO A 148 -2.08 -20.03 -6.62
C PRO A 148 -2.62 -18.78 -5.93
N VAL A 149 -1.77 -17.80 -5.70
CA VAL A 149 -2.15 -16.52 -5.05
C VAL A 149 -3.16 -15.76 -5.90
N ARG A 150 -2.97 -15.74 -7.23
CA ARG A 150 -3.93 -15.13 -8.16
C ARG A 150 -5.30 -15.83 -8.12
N LEU A 151 -5.33 -17.16 -8.03
CA LEU A 151 -6.58 -17.90 -7.94
C LEU A 151 -7.29 -17.63 -6.62
N GLN A 152 -6.54 -17.57 -5.52
CA GLN A 152 -7.06 -17.20 -4.21
C GLN A 152 -7.66 -15.80 -4.21
N GLN A 153 -6.93 -14.80 -4.72
CA GLN A 153 -7.40 -13.42 -4.82
C GLN A 153 -8.67 -13.36 -5.67
N TRP A 154 -8.65 -13.96 -6.88
CA TRP A 154 -9.84 -14.03 -7.74
C TRP A 154 -11.04 -14.67 -7.06
N TRP A 155 -10.84 -15.77 -6.35
CA TRP A 155 -11.93 -16.44 -5.62
C TRP A 155 -12.51 -15.55 -4.53
N SER A 156 -11.68 -14.85 -3.81
CA SER A 156 -12.09 -14.00 -2.68
C SER A 156 -12.74 -12.68 -3.13
N THR A 157 -12.43 -12.21 -4.34
CA THR A 157 -12.87 -10.90 -4.84
C THR A 157 -13.77 -10.98 -6.08
N ARG A 158 -14.20 -12.18 -6.47
CA ARG A 158 -14.98 -12.41 -7.70
C ARG A 158 -16.32 -11.68 -7.77
N ASP A 159 -16.82 -11.22 -6.63
CA ASP A 159 -18.08 -10.49 -6.49
C ASP A 159 -17.98 -9.02 -6.94
N GLN A 160 -16.79 -8.44 -6.96
CA GLN A 160 -16.60 -7.03 -7.29
C GLN A 160 -15.25 -6.71 -7.98
N GLY A 161 -14.39 -7.70 -8.18
CA GLY A 161 -13.01 -7.53 -8.64
C GLY A 161 -12.03 -7.29 -7.48
N ASP A 162 -10.74 -7.34 -7.78
CA ASP A 162 -9.64 -7.07 -6.85
C ASP A 162 -9.37 -5.57 -6.71
N SER A 163 -8.57 -5.20 -5.71
CA SER A 163 -8.23 -3.80 -5.42
C SER A 163 -7.58 -3.10 -6.59
N LEU A 164 -6.74 -3.81 -7.37
CA LEU A 164 -6.11 -3.24 -8.55
C LEU A 164 -7.15 -2.92 -9.65
N SER A 165 -8.15 -3.79 -9.84
CA SER A 165 -9.24 -3.57 -10.79
C SER A 165 -10.12 -2.38 -10.38
N VAL A 166 -10.38 -2.21 -9.09
CA VAL A 166 -11.12 -1.05 -8.56
C VAL A 166 -10.29 0.23 -8.68
N ALA A 167 -8.98 0.16 -8.39
CA ALA A 167 -8.07 1.28 -8.59
C ALA A 167 -8.04 1.76 -10.05
N GLN A 168 -8.02 0.83 -11.01
CA GLN A 168 -8.09 1.17 -12.43
C GLN A 168 -9.35 1.97 -12.81
N GLN A 169 -10.45 1.73 -12.13
CA GLN A 169 -11.72 2.42 -12.40
C GLN A 169 -11.82 3.79 -11.71
N LEU A 170 -11.35 3.88 -10.46
CA LEU A 170 -11.63 5.02 -9.59
C LEU A 170 -10.45 5.98 -9.43
N ALA A 171 -9.21 5.51 -9.50
CA ALA A 171 -8.03 6.32 -9.21
C ALA A 171 -7.54 7.14 -10.41
N ASP A 172 -6.81 8.22 -10.13
CA ASP A 172 -6.04 8.99 -11.11
C ASP A 172 -4.65 8.38 -11.29
N VAL A 173 -4.11 7.80 -10.20
CA VAL A 173 -2.84 7.10 -10.16
C VAL A 173 -3.07 5.71 -9.59
N VAL A 174 -2.66 4.68 -10.33
CA VAL A 174 -2.81 3.29 -9.89
C VAL A 174 -1.52 2.83 -9.22
N GLY A 175 -1.63 2.44 -7.97
CA GLY A 175 -0.57 1.88 -7.16
C GLY A 175 -0.46 0.36 -7.32
N ILE A 176 0.76 -0.12 -7.35
CA ILE A 176 1.08 -1.55 -7.43
C ILE A 176 1.83 -1.94 -6.16
N ASP A 177 1.30 -2.91 -5.41
CA ASP A 177 2.01 -3.54 -4.33
C ASP A 177 2.68 -4.80 -4.86
N TYR A 178 4.02 -4.75 -4.88
CA TYR A 178 4.84 -5.73 -5.56
C TYR A 178 5.70 -6.53 -4.60
N TYR A 179 5.26 -7.75 -4.36
CA TYR A 179 5.90 -8.72 -3.50
C TYR A 179 6.16 -10.01 -4.28
N PRO A 180 7.33 -10.18 -4.92
CA PRO A 180 7.61 -11.29 -5.83
C PRO A 180 7.71 -12.66 -5.16
N ARG A 181 8.01 -12.70 -3.86
CA ARG A 181 8.08 -13.92 -3.08
C ARG A 181 7.01 -13.92 -2.00
N HIS A 182 6.17 -14.95 -2.01
CA HIS A 182 5.12 -15.16 -1.01
C HIS A 182 5.43 -16.38 -0.16
N ALA A 183 5.18 -16.27 1.14
CA ALA A 183 5.14 -17.42 2.02
C ALA A 183 3.90 -18.26 1.69
N LEU A 184 4.09 -19.52 1.31
CA LEU A 184 3.01 -20.47 1.06
C LEU A 184 2.60 -21.18 2.34
N LEU A 185 3.58 -21.66 3.09
CA LEU A 185 3.36 -22.46 4.30
C LEU A 185 4.58 -22.31 5.21
N SER A 186 4.33 -22.07 6.48
CA SER A 186 5.36 -22.08 7.53
C SER A 186 5.15 -23.29 8.44
N LEU A 187 6.16 -24.13 8.56
CA LEU A 187 6.20 -25.29 9.46
C LEU A 187 7.39 -25.13 10.40
N GLY A 188 7.14 -24.68 11.62
CA GLY A 188 8.18 -24.38 12.58
C GLY A 188 9.14 -23.30 12.08
N SER A 189 10.42 -23.63 11.94
CA SER A 189 11.45 -22.69 11.46
C SER A 189 11.62 -22.65 9.95
N THR A 190 10.85 -23.46 9.20
CA THR A 190 10.97 -23.56 7.75
C THR A 190 9.75 -22.94 7.08
N THR A 191 9.97 -22.00 6.20
CA THR A 191 8.92 -21.38 5.37
C THR A 191 9.16 -21.74 3.92
N LEU A 192 8.12 -22.26 3.28
CA LEU A 192 8.12 -22.53 1.85
C LEU A 192 7.63 -21.29 1.11
N TYR A 193 8.45 -20.77 0.21
CA TYR A 193 8.15 -19.60 -0.61
C TYR A 193 7.73 -19.99 -2.01
N LEU A 194 6.72 -19.31 -2.54
CA LEU A 194 6.38 -19.35 -3.95
C LEU A 194 7.07 -18.18 -4.67
N GLN A 195 7.79 -18.53 -5.71
CA GLN A 195 8.38 -17.57 -6.66
C GLN A 195 7.74 -17.81 -8.03
N GLY A 196 6.79 -16.96 -8.40
CA GLY A 196 5.96 -17.15 -9.60
C GLY A 196 6.34 -16.28 -10.81
N GLU A 197 7.44 -15.55 -10.74
CA GLU A 197 7.77 -14.50 -11.71
C GLU A 197 8.06 -15.01 -13.13
N HIS A 198 8.55 -16.22 -13.27
CA HIS A 198 8.91 -16.82 -14.57
C HIS A 198 7.71 -17.45 -15.30
N VAL A 199 6.51 -17.45 -14.69
CA VAL A 199 5.33 -17.99 -15.34
C VAL A 199 4.84 -17.03 -16.42
N ARG A 200 4.80 -17.51 -17.68
CA ARG A 200 4.39 -16.71 -18.85
C ARG A 200 3.06 -15.96 -18.67
N GLY A 201 2.08 -16.57 -17.98
CA GLY A 201 0.78 -15.94 -17.71
C GLY A 201 0.87 -14.70 -16.80
N ASN A 202 1.81 -14.68 -15.84
CA ASN A 202 2.04 -13.54 -14.96
C ASN A 202 2.76 -12.40 -15.69
N GLN A 203 3.70 -12.73 -16.58
CA GLN A 203 4.36 -11.73 -17.43
C GLN A 203 3.37 -11.04 -18.37
N ARG A 204 2.42 -11.79 -18.94
CA ARG A 204 1.37 -11.24 -19.80
C ARG A 204 0.49 -10.25 -19.04
N ARG A 205 -0.01 -10.61 -17.84
CA ARG A 205 -0.87 -9.73 -17.03
C ARG A 205 -0.17 -8.43 -16.65
N ARG A 206 1.12 -8.49 -16.31
CA ARG A 206 1.93 -7.29 -16.03
C ARG A 206 2.02 -6.38 -17.24
N LYS A 207 2.37 -6.94 -18.39
CA LYS A 207 2.42 -6.19 -19.64
C LYS A 207 1.05 -5.58 -19.99
N GLU A 208 -0.02 -6.31 -19.81
CA GLU A 208 -1.39 -5.82 -20.03
C GLU A 208 -1.71 -4.63 -19.10
N LEU A 209 -1.31 -4.68 -17.82
CA LEU A 209 -1.52 -3.58 -16.88
C LEU A 209 -0.79 -2.29 -17.32
N PHE A 210 0.50 -2.40 -17.63
CA PHE A 210 1.29 -1.24 -18.06
C PHE A 210 0.81 -0.69 -19.41
N SER A 211 0.48 -1.56 -20.36
CA SER A 211 -0.05 -1.16 -21.66
C SER A 211 -1.45 -0.51 -21.52
N TRP A 212 -2.28 -1.04 -20.63
CA TRP A 212 -3.57 -0.44 -20.31
C TRP A 212 -3.40 0.96 -19.72
N ALA A 213 -2.53 1.14 -18.75
CA ALA A 213 -2.29 2.42 -18.11
C ALA A 213 -1.83 3.47 -19.14
N HIS A 214 -0.89 3.09 -20.01
CA HIS A 214 -0.46 3.95 -21.12
C HIS A 214 -1.62 4.33 -22.05
N GLY A 215 -2.41 3.34 -22.50
CA GLY A 215 -3.56 3.58 -23.39
C GLY A 215 -4.69 4.38 -22.76
N ALA A 216 -4.88 4.27 -21.44
CA ALA A 216 -5.89 5.00 -20.68
C ALA A 216 -5.42 6.38 -20.18
N GLY A 217 -4.16 6.75 -20.42
CA GLY A 217 -3.55 7.98 -19.88
C GLY A 217 -3.48 7.98 -18.36
N LYS A 218 -3.41 6.80 -17.72
CA LYS A 218 -3.31 6.65 -16.27
C LYS A 218 -1.85 6.57 -15.84
N ARG A 219 -1.56 7.16 -14.71
CA ARG A 219 -0.24 7.12 -14.08
C ARG A 219 -0.10 5.84 -13.26
N LEU A 220 1.11 5.28 -13.24
CA LEU A 220 1.45 4.12 -12.42
C LEU A 220 2.53 4.46 -11.41
N VAL A 221 2.39 3.93 -10.20
CA VAL A 221 3.42 3.97 -9.15
C VAL A 221 3.55 2.57 -8.53
N VAL A 222 4.73 2.20 -8.06
CA VAL A 222 4.85 1.12 -7.09
C VAL A 222 4.67 1.76 -5.72
N THR A 223 3.56 1.43 -5.07
CA THR A 223 3.21 1.94 -3.74
C THR A 223 3.90 1.16 -2.64
N GLU A 224 4.14 -0.13 -2.87
CA GLU A 224 4.89 -0.99 -1.97
C GLU A 224 5.79 -1.93 -2.78
N GLY A 225 7.05 -1.55 -2.93
CA GLY A 225 8.06 -2.43 -3.47
C GLY A 225 8.74 -3.21 -2.35
N GLN A 226 8.60 -4.54 -2.34
CA GLN A 226 9.21 -5.37 -1.31
C GLN A 226 10.70 -5.06 -1.15
N ALA A 227 11.07 -4.65 0.07
CA ALA A 227 12.44 -4.30 0.42
C ALA A 227 12.82 -4.76 1.84
N GLU A 228 12.04 -5.64 2.41
CA GLU A 228 12.32 -6.37 3.63
C GLU A 228 11.87 -7.82 3.52
N PRO A 229 12.49 -8.75 4.26
CA PRO A 229 12.08 -10.15 4.23
C PRO A 229 10.77 -10.37 5.00
N TRP A 230 9.96 -11.31 4.53
CA TRP A 230 8.76 -11.78 5.22
C TRP A 230 9.03 -12.64 6.44
N GLU A 231 10.22 -13.23 6.51
CA GLU A 231 10.64 -14.04 7.64
C GLU A 231 10.61 -13.17 8.88
N ALA A 232 9.96 -13.70 9.93
CA ALA A 232 9.70 -12.99 11.17
C ALA A 232 10.89 -12.15 11.61
N VAL A 233 10.73 -10.86 11.50
CA VAL A 233 11.64 -9.88 12.05
C VAL A 233 11.33 -9.82 13.54
N THR A 234 11.89 -10.77 14.28
CA THR A 234 11.81 -10.71 15.73
C THR A 234 12.71 -9.60 16.24
N VAL A 235 12.36 -9.01 17.37
CA VAL A 235 13.23 -8.05 18.06
C VAL A 235 14.09 -8.83 19.06
N PRO A 236 15.42 -8.75 18.93
CA PRO A 236 16.22 -8.02 17.95
C PRO A 236 16.11 -8.61 16.55
N PRO A 237 16.35 -7.82 15.49
CA PRO A 237 16.28 -8.33 14.11
C PRO A 237 17.20 -9.53 13.94
N ASN A 238 16.78 -10.47 13.09
CA ASN A 238 17.52 -11.69 12.83
C ASN A 238 19.00 -11.42 12.56
N PRO A 239 19.92 -12.22 13.12
CA PRO A 239 21.36 -12.04 12.90
C PRO A 239 21.68 -12.00 11.41
N PRO A 240 22.74 -11.25 10.99
CA PRO A 240 23.23 -11.28 9.63
C PRO A 240 23.44 -12.73 9.14
N GLY A 241 22.91 -13.04 7.96
CA GLY A 241 23.03 -14.37 7.36
C GLY A 241 21.93 -15.38 7.75
N ARG A 242 20.99 -15.05 8.63
CA ARG A 242 19.79 -15.86 8.86
C ARG A 242 18.57 -15.18 8.23
N SER A 243 17.79 -15.94 7.46
CA SER A 243 16.41 -15.63 7.07
C SER A 243 16.19 -14.34 6.25
N MET A 244 17.06 -14.03 5.28
CA MET A 244 16.78 -12.96 4.30
C MET A 244 16.30 -13.52 2.96
N TYR A 245 15.71 -14.73 2.98
CA TYR A 245 15.38 -15.47 1.75
C TYR A 245 14.35 -14.78 0.88
N SER A 246 13.34 -14.17 1.47
CA SER A 246 12.26 -13.56 0.69
C SER A 246 12.68 -12.24 0.04
N CYS A 247 13.57 -11.48 0.67
CA CYS A 247 14.10 -10.25 0.10
C CYS A 247 15.48 -9.87 0.67
N PRO A 248 16.58 -10.50 0.23
CA PRO A 248 17.92 -10.01 0.51
C PRO A 248 18.17 -8.67 -0.20
N PRO A 249 19.20 -7.90 0.17
CA PRO A 249 19.50 -6.59 -0.43
C PRO A 249 19.59 -6.60 -1.96
N GLU A 250 20.17 -7.65 -2.53
CA GLU A 250 20.30 -7.84 -3.99
C GLU A 250 18.93 -8.00 -4.65
N GLN A 251 17.99 -8.69 -3.99
CA GLN A 251 16.63 -8.88 -4.49
C GLN A 251 15.86 -7.55 -4.54
N MET A 252 16.14 -6.63 -3.63
CA MET A 252 15.55 -5.30 -3.65
C MET A 252 15.94 -4.53 -4.91
N ILE A 253 17.22 -4.60 -5.31
CA ILE A 253 17.71 -3.99 -6.55
C ILE A 253 17.06 -4.66 -7.76
N GLU A 254 16.96 -5.99 -7.77
CA GLU A 254 16.30 -6.73 -8.85
C GLU A 254 14.81 -6.37 -8.96
N ASN A 255 14.09 -6.25 -7.84
CA ASN A 255 12.69 -5.88 -7.82
C ASN A 255 12.46 -4.50 -8.46
N TYR A 256 13.28 -3.52 -8.08
CA TYR A 256 13.26 -2.18 -8.66
C TYR A 256 13.52 -2.23 -10.18
N ASN A 257 14.65 -2.81 -10.60
CA ASN A 257 15.04 -2.87 -12.01
C ASN A 257 14.00 -3.59 -12.87
N ARG A 258 13.35 -4.60 -12.31
CA ARG A 258 12.29 -5.35 -12.96
C ARG A 258 11.05 -4.50 -13.22
N CYS A 259 10.61 -3.73 -12.25
CA CYS A 259 9.47 -2.81 -12.42
C CYS A 259 9.76 -1.72 -13.46
N ILE A 260 10.97 -1.15 -13.45
CA ILE A 260 11.42 -0.20 -14.47
C ILE A 260 11.46 -0.87 -15.86
N GLY A 261 11.95 -2.11 -15.93
CA GLY A 261 11.97 -2.89 -17.17
C GLY A 261 10.57 -3.10 -17.75
N TRP A 262 9.57 -3.41 -16.93
CA TRP A 262 8.19 -3.59 -17.39
C TRP A 262 7.59 -2.30 -17.94
N ALA A 263 7.84 -1.16 -17.30
CA ALA A 263 7.40 0.13 -17.79
C ALA A 263 8.00 0.42 -19.18
N ARG A 264 9.30 0.25 -19.32
CA ARG A 264 10.01 0.43 -20.59
C ARG A 264 9.49 -0.50 -21.69
N ASP A 265 9.31 -1.81 -21.39
CA ASP A 265 8.83 -2.81 -22.34
C ASP A 265 7.39 -2.55 -22.81
N ALA A 266 6.60 -1.84 -22.00
CA ALA A 266 5.24 -1.43 -22.34
C ALA A 266 5.16 -0.02 -22.94
N ASN A 267 6.30 0.63 -23.17
CA ASN A 267 6.37 2.02 -23.62
C ASN A 267 5.61 2.99 -22.70
N SER A 268 5.64 2.70 -21.41
CA SER A 268 4.95 3.40 -20.32
C SER A 268 6.01 3.97 -19.35
N SER A 269 5.58 4.80 -18.42
CA SER A 269 6.42 5.30 -17.34
C SER A 269 5.93 4.80 -15.98
N LEU A 270 6.85 4.71 -15.05
CA LEU A 270 6.58 4.52 -13.64
C LEU A 270 6.93 5.83 -12.92
N ASP A 271 5.91 6.50 -12.37
CA ASP A 271 6.10 7.85 -11.82
C ASP A 271 6.88 7.85 -10.51
N ALA A 272 6.76 6.79 -9.73
CA ALA A 272 7.50 6.59 -8.49
C ALA A 272 7.62 5.11 -8.14
N TYR A 273 8.63 4.80 -7.35
CA TYR A 273 8.80 3.51 -6.70
C TYR A 273 9.02 3.76 -5.20
N ILE A 274 8.06 3.32 -4.38
CA ILE A 274 8.10 3.45 -2.93
C ILE A 274 8.50 2.09 -2.35
N PHE A 275 9.61 2.06 -1.64
CA PHE A 275 10.10 0.85 -0.99
C PHE A 275 9.34 0.61 0.32
N TRP A 276 8.95 -0.63 0.56
CA TRP A 276 8.43 -1.09 1.84
C TRP A 276 9.54 -1.75 2.66
N GLY A 277 9.84 -1.21 3.87
CA GLY A 277 10.83 -1.81 4.78
C GLY A 277 11.87 -0.85 5.35
N ALA A 278 11.67 0.47 5.30
CA ALA A 278 12.65 1.45 5.77
C ALA A 278 12.99 1.28 7.26
N GLU A 279 12.01 0.93 8.09
CA GLU A 279 12.20 0.64 9.52
C GLU A 279 13.13 -0.55 9.73
N TYR A 280 12.98 -1.59 8.92
CA TYR A 280 13.83 -2.76 8.94
C TYR A 280 15.28 -2.39 8.59
N TRP A 281 15.49 -1.56 7.56
CA TRP A 281 16.86 -1.15 7.16
C TRP A 281 17.56 -0.36 8.26
N ILE A 282 16.83 0.55 8.91
CA ILE A 282 17.34 1.33 10.05
C ILE A 282 17.68 0.40 11.23
N ALA A 283 16.83 -0.55 11.53
CA ALA A 283 17.09 -1.54 12.59
C ALA A 283 18.32 -2.39 12.27
N ARG A 284 18.48 -2.83 11.02
CA ARG A 284 19.67 -3.57 10.56
C ARG A 284 20.93 -2.72 10.66
N GLN A 285 20.91 -1.48 10.20
CA GLN A 285 22.04 -0.56 10.32
C GLN A 285 22.47 -0.36 11.77
N ARG A 286 21.51 -0.17 12.67
CA ARG A 286 21.80 -0.04 14.12
C ARG A 286 22.42 -1.31 14.73
N SER A 287 22.19 -2.45 14.09
CA SER A 287 22.79 -3.74 14.46
C SER A 287 24.13 -4.02 13.72
N GLY A 288 24.67 -3.03 12.99
CA GLY A 288 25.93 -3.15 12.29
C GLY A 288 25.84 -3.73 10.85
N ASP A 289 24.63 -3.82 10.28
CA ASP A 289 24.41 -4.33 8.91
C ASP A 289 23.83 -3.24 8.02
N SER A 290 24.65 -2.58 7.21
CA SER A 290 24.27 -1.47 6.32
C SER A 290 23.78 -1.93 4.93
N ARG A 291 23.84 -3.22 4.59
CA ARG A 291 23.64 -3.73 3.22
C ARG A 291 22.33 -3.28 2.56
N TYR A 292 21.25 -3.14 3.31
CA TYR A 292 19.97 -2.64 2.77
C TYR A 292 20.07 -1.15 2.39
N LEU A 293 20.67 -0.32 3.24
CA LEU A 293 20.88 1.09 2.93
C LEU A 293 21.85 1.28 1.78
N ASP A 294 22.89 0.44 1.69
CA ASP A 294 23.84 0.45 0.57
C ASP A 294 23.14 0.10 -0.75
N ALA A 295 22.19 -0.87 -0.71
CA ALA A 295 21.37 -1.22 -1.87
C ALA A 295 20.46 -0.07 -2.31
N VAL A 296 19.82 0.63 -1.38
CA VAL A 296 19.02 1.84 -1.69
C VAL A 296 19.90 2.93 -2.28
N ALA A 297 21.05 3.20 -1.67
CA ALA A 297 21.99 4.21 -2.16
C ALA A 297 22.43 3.91 -3.60
N ARG A 298 22.69 2.63 -3.89
CA ARG A 298 23.02 2.18 -5.24
C ARG A 298 21.89 2.44 -6.24
N ILE A 299 20.64 2.06 -5.91
CA ILE A 299 19.49 2.30 -6.78
C ILE A 299 19.34 3.81 -7.05
N LEU A 300 19.44 4.64 -6.02
CA LEU A 300 19.29 6.09 -6.17
C LEU A 300 20.41 6.70 -7.03
N SER A 301 21.65 6.20 -6.92
CA SER A 301 22.76 6.67 -7.74
C SER A 301 22.58 6.27 -9.21
N GLU A 302 22.20 5.04 -9.49
CA GLU A 302 21.97 4.54 -10.85
C GLU A 302 20.77 5.23 -11.54
N SER A 303 19.72 5.55 -10.78
CA SER A 303 18.51 6.25 -11.29
C SER A 303 18.78 7.71 -11.67
N SER A 304 19.81 8.33 -11.10
CA SER A 304 20.14 9.74 -11.38
C SER A 304 20.86 9.94 -12.73
N TYR A 305 21.24 8.84 -13.40
CA TYR A 305 21.94 8.83 -14.69
C TYR A 305 21.08 8.32 -15.85
N SER A 306 19.83 7.95 -15.61
CA SER A 306 18.88 7.46 -16.61
C SER A 306 17.79 8.47 -16.90
#